data_a45e9721f1070393c83d22b8420044eb
#
_entry.id   a45e9721f1070393c83d22b8420044eb
#
_cell.length_a   1.000
_cell.length_b   1.000
_cell.length_c   1.000
_cell.angle_alpha   90.00
_cell.angle_beta   90.00
_cell.angle_gamma   90.00
#
_symmetry.space_group_name_H-M   'P 1'
#
loop_
_entity.id
_entity.type
_entity.pdbx_description
1 polymer ?
#
loop_
_entity_poly.entity_id
_entity_poly.type
_entity_poly.pdbx_seq_one_letter_code
_entity_poly.pdbx_strand_id
1 'polypeptide(L)'
;MSIVQALLLGLLGGIGIWDSRVGGIWMIDRPLVLGPLVGLILGDFTTGIIVGGSLELIMMGVVGIGSATPPDTVSGAILATAFAIVSKLDVSAAVALALPIASLGQVVGILVRTANGFFIHMADKAAEEGDFGGIDRALWGGALLFFIAYFLLVFLGAYLGSSVISTFVKMIPKFVTNGLNAASGMLPALGIAILMQLLFDKKNVAFFFIGWALTALLSVNTVGTAVIGTAIAYTIYQYTISNRKNNVAVAVETDELSDDLGGEL
;
A
#
# COMPACT_ATOMS: atom_id res chain seq x y z
N MET A 1 -22.80 -13.12 9.36
CA MET A 1 -21.92 -12.25 10.16
C MET A 1 -22.74 -11.46 11.14
N SER A 2 -22.29 -11.30 12.39
CA SER A 2 -22.99 -10.49 13.39
C SER A 2 -22.78 -8.99 13.13
N ILE A 3 -23.71 -8.15 13.62
CA ILE A 3 -23.57 -6.69 13.50
C ILE A 3 -22.33 -6.19 14.24
N VAL A 4 -21.95 -6.83 15.35
CA VAL A 4 -20.76 -6.48 16.13
C VAL A 4 -19.49 -6.76 15.33
N GLN A 5 -19.41 -7.89 14.64
CA GLN A 5 -18.30 -8.20 13.75
C GLN A 5 -18.19 -7.18 12.60
N ALA A 6 -19.31 -6.82 11.99
CA ALA A 6 -19.33 -5.82 10.94
C ALA A 6 -18.87 -4.43 11.45
N LEU A 7 -19.29 -4.02 12.66
CA LEU A 7 -18.83 -2.78 13.30
C LEU A 7 -17.32 -2.80 13.56
N LEU A 8 -16.78 -3.91 14.05
CA LEU A 8 -15.34 -4.06 14.28
C LEU A 8 -14.54 -4.01 12.97
N LEU A 9 -15.07 -4.63 11.90
CA LEU A 9 -14.45 -4.52 10.58
C LEU A 9 -14.51 -3.09 10.04
N GLY A 10 -15.64 -2.38 10.23
CA GLY A 10 -15.74 -0.96 9.89
C GLY A 10 -14.72 -0.12 10.64
N LEU A 11 -14.56 -0.34 11.96
CA LEU A 11 -13.55 0.33 12.77
C LEU A 11 -12.13 0.05 12.24
N LEU A 12 -11.85 -1.19 11.88
CA LEU A 12 -10.57 -1.58 11.28
C LEU A 12 -10.34 -0.85 9.94
N GLY A 13 -11.39 -0.67 9.12
CA GLY A 13 -11.33 0.11 7.89
C GLY A 13 -11.00 1.58 8.11
N GLY A 14 -11.66 2.21 9.11
CA GLY A 14 -11.37 3.58 9.52
C GLY A 14 -9.95 3.77 10.06
N ILE A 15 -9.45 2.85 10.87
CA ILE A 15 -8.07 2.88 11.39
C ILE A 15 -7.07 2.64 10.25
N GLY A 16 -7.33 1.68 9.36
CA GLY A 16 -6.45 1.37 8.24
C GLY A 16 -6.24 2.58 7.32
N ILE A 17 -7.31 3.32 6.98
CA ILE A 17 -7.13 4.52 6.14
C ILE A 17 -6.42 5.66 6.90
N TRP A 18 -6.60 5.77 8.21
CA TRP A 18 -5.91 6.78 9.01
C TRP A 18 -4.40 6.59 9.03
N ASP A 19 -3.93 5.35 8.97
CA ASP A 19 -2.49 5.08 8.95
C ASP A 19 -1.79 5.85 7.82
N SER A 20 -2.32 5.80 6.61
CA SER A 20 -1.76 6.50 5.45
C SER A 20 -2.10 7.99 5.38
N ARG A 21 -3.04 8.51 6.19
CA ARG A 21 -3.48 9.91 6.15
C ARG A 21 -2.99 10.75 7.31
N VAL A 22 -2.89 10.17 8.50
CA VAL A 22 -2.57 10.87 9.75
C VAL A 22 -1.46 10.18 10.53
N GLY A 23 -1.40 8.83 10.47
CA GLY A 23 -0.53 8.01 11.31
C GLY A 23 0.94 8.01 10.92
N GLY A 24 1.30 8.45 9.71
CA GLY A 24 2.69 8.50 9.26
C GLY A 24 3.18 7.23 8.54
N ILE A 25 2.26 6.45 7.96
CA ILE A 25 2.54 5.27 7.12
C ILE A 25 3.27 4.16 7.92
N TRP A 26 2.61 3.63 8.94
CA TRP A 26 3.11 2.50 9.74
C TRP A 26 2.85 1.15 9.09
N MET A 27 2.27 1.14 7.88
CA MET A 27 1.93 -0.06 7.11
C MET A 27 0.81 -0.91 7.74
N ILE A 28 -0.05 -0.33 8.56
CA ILE A 28 -1.25 -0.99 9.10
C ILE A 28 -2.28 -1.22 8.00
N ASP A 29 -2.30 -0.36 6.99
CA ASP A 29 -3.17 -0.41 5.82
C ASP A 29 -2.84 -1.57 4.85
N ARG A 30 -1.80 -2.36 5.15
CA ARG A 30 -1.36 -3.46 4.29
C ARG A 30 -2.18 -4.74 4.52
N PRO A 31 -2.49 -5.50 3.46
CA PRO A 31 -3.22 -6.76 3.55
C PRO A 31 -2.61 -7.77 4.51
N LEU A 32 -1.27 -7.80 4.62
CA LEU A 32 -0.55 -8.69 5.54
C LEU A 32 -0.87 -8.41 7.02
N VAL A 33 -1.28 -7.17 7.36
CA VAL A 33 -1.68 -6.78 8.72
C VAL A 33 -3.20 -6.87 8.87
N LEU A 34 -3.95 -6.34 7.90
CA LEU A 34 -5.41 -6.32 7.95
C LEU A 34 -6.03 -7.72 7.89
N GLY A 35 -5.48 -8.63 7.07
CA GLY A 35 -5.99 -10.00 6.93
C GLY A 35 -6.03 -10.77 8.23
N PRO A 36 -4.93 -10.90 8.98
CA PRO A 36 -4.91 -11.51 10.32
C PRO A 36 -5.86 -10.85 11.31
N LEU A 37 -5.97 -9.51 11.32
CA LEU A 37 -6.89 -8.79 12.20
C LEU A 37 -8.36 -9.10 11.86
N VAL A 38 -8.71 -9.18 10.58
CA VAL A 38 -10.03 -9.65 10.13
C VAL A 38 -10.26 -11.09 10.58
N GLY A 39 -9.25 -11.95 10.44
CA GLY A 39 -9.30 -13.35 10.91
C GLY A 39 -9.56 -13.45 12.41
N LEU A 40 -8.93 -12.60 13.23
CA LEU A 40 -9.18 -12.53 14.67
C LEU A 40 -10.63 -12.10 14.99
N ILE A 41 -11.15 -11.08 14.30
CA ILE A 41 -12.52 -10.59 14.51
C ILE A 41 -13.57 -11.64 14.15
N LEU A 42 -13.31 -12.42 13.08
CA LEU A 42 -14.25 -13.40 12.57
C LEU A 42 -14.04 -14.82 13.13
N GLY A 43 -12.94 -15.06 13.88
CA GLY A 43 -12.66 -16.33 14.53
C GLY A 43 -11.96 -17.37 13.64
N ASP A 44 -11.38 -16.96 12.51
CA ASP A 44 -10.54 -17.80 11.63
C ASP A 44 -9.24 -17.08 11.25
N PHE A 45 -8.30 -17.10 12.21
CA PHE A 45 -7.02 -16.44 12.08
C PHE A 45 -6.16 -17.03 10.95
N THR A 46 -6.23 -18.35 10.77
CA THR A 46 -5.45 -19.05 9.74
C THR A 46 -5.84 -18.60 8.32
N THR A 47 -7.14 -18.59 8.03
CA THR A 47 -7.64 -18.08 6.73
C THR A 47 -7.27 -16.60 6.57
N GLY A 48 -7.36 -15.81 7.65
CA GLY A 48 -6.98 -14.40 7.64
C GLY A 48 -5.52 -14.18 7.21
N ILE A 49 -4.57 -14.96 7.76
CA ILE A 49 -3.15 -14.90 7.37
C ILE A 49 -2.94 -15.32 5.92
N ILE A 50 -3.54 -16.44 5.50
CA ILE A 50 -3.32 -16.98 4.14
C ILE A 50 -3.86 -16.02 3.09
N VAL A 51 -5.07 -15.49 3.27
CA VAL A 51 -5.68 -14.53 2.34
C VAL A 51 -4.92 -13.20 2.38
N GLY A 52 -4.62 -12.68 3.58
CA GLY A 52 -3.86 -11.43 3.74
C GLY A 52 -2.50 -11.49 3.08
N GLY A 53 -1.74 -12.58 3.28
CA GLY A 53 -0.44 -12.80 2.63
C GLY A 53 -0.54 -12.92 1.12
N SER A 54 -1.56 -13.61 0.61
CA SER A 54 -1.81 -13.73 -0.83
C SER A 54 -2.17 -12.38 -1.47
N LEU A 55 -3.00 -11.58 -0.79
CA LEU A 55 -3.37 -10.23 -1.22
C LEU A 55 -2.18 -9.27 -1.16
N GLU A 56 -1.30 -9.41 -0.16
CA GLU A 56 -0.09 -8.60 -0.06
C GLU A 56 0.78 -8.74 -1.30
N LEU A 57 1.03 -9.97 -1.77
CA LEU A 57 1.84 -10.21 -2.96
C LEU A 57 1.27 -9.52 -4.21
N ILE A 58 -0.05 -9.44 -4.32
CA ILE A 58 -0.73 -8.80 -5.46
C ILE A 58 -0.71 -7.28 -5.32
N MET A 59 -0.97 -6.79 -4.11
CA MET A 59 -1.08 -5.37 -3.83
C MET A 59 0.28 -4.70 -3.52
N MET A 60 1.39 -5.47 -3.55
CA MET A 60 2.74 -4.95 -3.34
C MET A 60 3.10 -3.86 -4.37
N GLY A 61 2.65 -4.01 -5.62
CA GLY A 61 2.83 -3.02 -6.68
C GLY A 61 1.80 -1.88 -6.69
N VAL A 62 0.80 -1.92 -5.80
CA VAL A 62 -0.26 -0.90 -5.73
C VAL A 62 0.24 0.28 -4.89
N VAL A 63 0.93 1.20 -5.55
CA VAL A 63 1.50 2.40 -4.93
C VAL A 63 0.97 3.64 -5.65
N GLY A 64 0.53 4.63 -4.89
CA GLY A 64 0.10 5.93 -5.43
C GLY A 64 1.30 6.77 -5.83
N ILE A 65 1.44 7.07 -7.12
CA ILE A 65 2.51 7.92 -7.64
C ILE A 65 1.90 9.17 -8.27
N GLY A 66 2.30 10.32 -7.79
CA GLY A 66 1.78 11.60 -8.27
C GLY A 66 0.27 11.73 -8.05
N SER A 67 -0.49 12.05 -9.10
CA SER A 67 -1.95 12.20 -9.06
C SER A 67 -2.70 10.88 -9.27
N ALA A 68 -2.00 9.77 -9.54
CA ALA A 68 -2.65 8.49 -9.76
C ALA A 68 -3.24 7.95 -8.46
N THR A 69 -4.50 7.56 -8.51
CA THR A 69 -5.18 6.91 -7.40
C THR A 69 -5.24 5.41 -7.69
N PRO A 70 -4.45 4.58 -7.01
CA PRO A 70 -4.51 3.14 -7.20
C PRO A 70 -5.79 2.55 -6.57
N PRO A 71 -6.13 1.28 -6.87
CA PRO A 71 -7.15 0.54 -6.16
C PRO A 71 -6.93 0.58 -4.64
N ASP A 72 -8.01 0.64 -3.88
CA ASP A 72 -7.93 0.79 -2.42
C ASP A 72 -7.57 -0.52 -1.71
N THR A 73 -6.40 -0.55 -1.10
CA THR A 73 -5.89 -1.74 -0.42
C THR A 73 -6.68 -2.08 0.85
N VAL A 74 -7.13 -1.08 1.59
CA VAL A 74 -7.80 -1.26 2.89
C VAL A 74 -9.14 -1.96 2.73
N SER A 75 -10.05 -1.40 1.91
CA SER A 75 -11.35 -2.01 1.67
C SER A 75 -11.23 -3.35 0.95
N GLY A 76 -10.32 -3.44 -0.03
CA GLY A 76 -10.04 -4.69 -0.76
C GLY A 76 -9.59 -5.81 0.17
N ALA A 77 -8.61 -5.56 1.02
CA ALA A 77 -8.08 -6.56 1.96
C ALA A 77 -9.12 -6.99 3.00
N ILE A 78 -9.77 -6.04 3.66
CA ILE A 78 -10.72 -6.34 4.74
C ILE A 78 -11.93 -7.10 4.21
N LEU A 79 -12.57 -6.60 3.16
CA LEU A 79 -13.80 -7.21 2.65
C LEU A 79 -13.54 -8.55 1.95
N ALA A 80 -12.46 -8.67 1.17
CA ALA A 80 -12.13 -9.95 0.53
C ALA A 80 -11.80 -11.03 1.58
N THR A 81 -11.03 -10.70 2.60
CA THR A 81 -10.72 -11.63 3.70
C THR A 81 -11.98 -11.98 4.49
N ALA A 82 -12.83 -11.00 4.79
CA ALA A 82 -14.08 -11.23 5.50
C ALA A 82 -15.01 -12.17 4.71
N PHE A 83 -15.12 -11.97 3.41
CA PHE A 83 -15.93 -12.84 2.54
C PHE A 83 -15.34 -14.24 2.39
N ALA A 84 -14.00 -14.36 2.33
CA ALA A 84 -13.34 -15.67 2.34
C ALA A 84 -13.74 -16.48 3.57
N ILE A 85 -13.68 -15.88 4.75
CA ILE A 85 -14.00 -16.55 6.02
C ILE A 85 -15.49 -16.86 6.13
N VAL A 86 -16.36 -15.86 5.90
CA VAL A 86 -17.82 -16.02 6.09
C VAL A 86 -18.44 -16.95 5.08
N SER A 87 -18.00 -16.87 3.83
CA SER A 87 -18.56 -17.69 2.72
C SER A 87 -17.75 -18.96 2.45
N LYS A 88 -16.68 -19.21 3.24
CA LYS A 88 -15.76 -20.35 3.07
C LYS A 88 -15.24 -20.48 1.65
N LEU A 89 -14.78 -19.35 1.09
CA LEU A 89 -14.22 -19.29 -0.25
C LEU A 89 -12.80 -19.81 -0.26
N ASP A 90 -12.40 -20.35 -1.41
CA ASP A 90 -10.99 -20.61 -1.69
C ASP A 90 -10.21 -19.30 -1.68
N VAL A 91 -8.92 -19.36 -1.33
CA VAL A 91 -8.02 -18.22 -1.35
C VAL A 91 -8.01 -17.51 -2.70
N SER A 92 -8.03 -18.29 -3.79
CA SER A 92 -8.05 -17.78 -5.18
C SER A 92 -9.31 -16.98 -5.49
N ALA A 93 -10.48 -17.45 -5.02
CA ALA A 93 -11.74 -16.73 -5.19
C ALA A 93 -11.78 -15.45 -4.37
N ALA A 94 -11.25 -15.48 -3.14
CA ALA A 94 -11.12 -14.30 -2.29
C ALA A 94 -10.22 -13.24 -2.94
N VAL A 95 -9.07 -13.65 -3.46
CA VAL A 95 -8.13 -12.81 -4.19
C VAL A 95 -8.77 -12.20 -5.44
N ALA A 96 -9.49 -12.97 -6.22
CA ALA A 96 -10.18 -12.47 -7.41
C ALA A 96 -11.26 -11.43 -7.10
N LEU A 97 -11.92 -11.54 -5.93
CA LEU A 97 -12.90 -10.55 -5.46
C LEU A 97 -12.24 -9.27 -4.94
N ALA A 98 -11.00 -9.34 -4.45
CA ALA A 98 -10.33 -8.21 -3.83
C ALA A 98 -10.14 -7.03 -4.80
N LEU A 99 -9.77 -7.26 -6.06
CA LEU A 99 -9.54 -6.21 -7.04
C LEU A 99 -10.81 -5.42 -7.40
N PRO A 100 -11.96 -6.04 -7.73
CA PRO A 100 -13.21 -5.33 -7.91
C PRO A 100 -13.63 -4.52 -6.67
N ILE A 101 -13.47 -5.08 -5.47
CA ILE A 101 -13.79 -4.38 -4.22
C ILE A 101 -12.85 -3.19 -4.02
N ALA A 102 -11.55 -3.37 -4.23
CA ALA A 102 -10.56 -2.31 -4.15
C ALA A 102 -10.83 -1.18 -5.16
N SER A 103 -11.31 -1.51 -6.36
CA SER A 103 -11.70 -0.52 -7.36
C SER A 103 -12.93 0.29 -6.94
N LEU A 104 -13.91 -0.33 -6.29
CA LEU A 104 -15.04 0.40 -5.68
C LEU A 104 -14.57 1.29 -4.53
N GLY A 105 -13.69 0.79 -3.68
CA GLY A 105 -13.06 1.58 -2.61
C GLY A 105 -12.29 2.78 -3.15
N GLN A 106 -11.59 2.63 -4.28
CA GLN A 106 -10.92 3.72 -5.00
C GLN A 106 -11.89 4.84 -5.38
N VAL A 107 -13.06 4.51 -5.91
CA VAL A 107 -14.09 5.51 -6.27
C VAL A 107 -14.55 6.28 -5.03
N VAL A 108 -14.82 5.57 -3.93
CA VAL A 108 -15.18 6.22 -2.65
C VAL A 108 -14.04 7.11 -2.16
N GLY A 109 -12.79 6.65 -2.26
CA GLY A 109 -11.61 7.43 -1.90
C GLY A 109 -11.47 8.72 -2.71
N ILE A 110 -11.81 8.72 -4.01
CA ILE A 110 -11.83 9.92 -4.86
C ILE A 110 -12.92 10.89 -4.38
N LEU A 111 -14.14 10.39 -4.13
CA LEU A 111 -15.24 11.22 -3.64
C LEU A 111 -14.91 11.86 -2.30
N VAL A 112 -14.33 11.11 -1.37
CA VAL A 112 -13.92 11.63 -0.06
C VAL A 112 -12.83 12.69 -0.20
N ARG A 113 -11.84 12.50 -1.09
CA ARG A 113 -10.82 13.54 -1.35
C ARG A 113 -11.42 14.81 -1.91
N THR A 114 -12.38 14.70 -2.83
CA THR A 114 -13.10 15.86 -3.37
C THR A 114 -13.86 16.60 -2.27
N ALA A 115 -14.59 15.87 -1.42
CA ALA A 115 -15.30 16.46 -0.28
C ALA A 115 -14.33 17.07 0.74
N ASN A 116 -13.13 16.49 0.91
CA ASN A 116 -12.10 16.99 1.80
C ASN A 116 -11.54 18.35 1.37
N GLY A 117 -11.74 18.76 0.12
CA GLY A 117 -11.42 20.12 -0.37
C GLY A 117 -12.05 21.23 0.46
N PHE A 118 -13.22 20.98 1.07
CA PHE A 118 -13.84 21.92 2.00
C PHE A 118 -12.94 22.26 3.20
N PHE A 119 -12.31 21.26 3.79
CA PHE A 119 -11.40 21.44 4.92
C PHE A 119 -10.10 22.14 4.52
N ILE A 120 -9.66 22.00 3.27
CA ILE A 120 -8.49 22.71 2.74
C ILE A 120 -8.78 24.21 2.73
N HIS A 121 -9.92 24.63 2.19
CA HIS A 121 -10.30 26.06 2.19
C HIS A 121 -10.48 26.63 3.61
N MET A 122 -10.96 25.81 4.55
CA MET A 122 -11.06 26.20 5.96
C MET A 122 -9.67 26.39 6.58
N ALA A 123 -8.70 25.53 6.25
CA ALA A 123 -7.32 25.66 6.70
C ALA A 123 -6.63 26.89 6.09
N ASP A 124 -6.83 27.16 4.80
CA ASP A 124 -6.27 28.33 4.11
C ASP A 124 -6.74 29.64 4.79
N LYS A 125 -8.03 29.77 5.06
CA LYS A 125 -8.57 30.94 5.76
C LYS A 125 -8.01 31.08 7.17
N ALA A 126 -7.92 29.97 7.92
CA ALA A 126 -7.34 30.00 9.26
C ALA A 126 -5.86 30.40 9.24
N ALA A 127 -5.12 29.97 8.20
CA ALA A 127 -3.72 30.35 8.00
C ALA A 127 -3.57 31.86 7.70
N GLU A 128 -4.43 32.44 6.87
CA GLU A 128 -4.46 33.88 6.58
C GLU A 128 -4.73 34.71 7.84
N GLU A 129 -5.59 34.21 8.74
CA GLU A 129 -5.93 34.86 10.01
C GLU A 129 -4.91 34.57 11.13
N GLY A 130 -3.94 33.66 10.93
CA GLY A 130 -2.97 33.24 11.95
C GLY A 130 -3.58 32.37 13.06
N ASP A 131 -4.77 31.76 12.79
CA ASP A 131 -5.48 30.87 13.75
C ASP A 131 -4.94 29.42 13.63
N PHE A 132 -3.94 29.08 14.43
CA PHE A 132 -3.40 27.71 14.50
C PHE A 132 -4.47 26.69 14.94
N GLY A 133 -5.37 27.07 15.85
CA GLY A 133 -6.49 26.20 16.26
C GLY A 133 -7.47 25.93 15.15
N GLY A 134 -7.66 26.87 14.22
CA GLY A 134 -8.44 26.70 13.00
C GLY A 134 -7.82 25.71 12.06
N ILE A 135 -6.50 25.75 11.89
CA ILE A 135 -5.74 24.78 11.08
C ILE A 135 -5.87 23.37 11.65
N ASP A 136 -5.70 23.22 12.97
CA ASP A 136 -5.85 21.92 13.64
C ASP A 136 -7.27 21.34 13.48
N ARG A 137 -8.30 22.20 13.62
CA ARG A 137 -9.70 21.78 13.41
C ARG A 137 -9.96 21.32 11.98
N ALA A 138 -9.40 22.00 10.99
CA ALA A 138 -9.49 21.60 9.59
C ALA A 138 -8.81 20.26 9.34
N LEU A 139 -7.60 20.05 9.88
CA LEU A 139 -6.85 18.80 9.77
C LEU A 139 -7.65 17.61 10.35
N TRP A 140 -8.11 17.74 11.60
CA TRP A 140 -8.88 16.69 12.26
C TRP A 140 -10.26 16.47 11.63
N GLY A 141 -10.89 17.52 11.11
CA GLY A 141 -12.15 17.43 10.36
C GLY A 141 -11.98 16.60 9.09
N GLY A 142 -10.93 16.86 8.32
CA GLY A 142 -10.59 16.11 7.14
C GLY A 142 -10.22 14.64 7.45
N ALA A 143 -9.45 14.42 8.51
CA ALA A 143 -9.10 13.08 8.98
C ALA A 143 -10.34 12.28 9.40
N LEU A 144 -11.26 12.91 10.13
CA LEU A 144 -12.52 12.30 10.57
C LEU A 144 -13.43 11.94 9.38
N LEU A 145 -13.46 12.79 8.36
CA LEU A 145 -14.22 12.52 7.13
C LEU A 145 -13.72 11.21 6.47
N PHE A 146 -12.41 11.04 6.34
CA PHE A 146 -11.84 9.78 5.81
C PHE A 146 -12.19 8.59 6.70
N PHE A 147 -12.05 8.73 8.01
CA PHE A 147 -12.38 7.66 8.95
C PHE A 147 -13.84 7.21 8.82
N ILE A 148 -14.79 8.15 8.87
CA ILE A 148 -16.24 7.85 8.79
C ILE A 148 -16.57 7.21 7.45
N ALA A 149 -16.04 7.74 6.35
CA ALA A 149 -16.32 7.20 5.02
C ALA A 149 -15.84 5.76 4.87
N TYR A 150 -14.62 5.45 5.33
CA TYR A 150 -14.09 4.10 5.24
C TYR A 150 -14.69 3.15 6.28
N PHE A 151 -15.01 3.65 7.47
CA PHE A 151 -15.81 2.91 8.43
C PHE A 151 -17.14 2.47 7.82
N LEU A 152 -17.87 3.40 7.20
CA LEU A 152 -19.17 3.10 6.58
C LEU A 152 -19.01 2.19 5.35
N LEU A 153 -18.02 2.42 4.52
CA LEU A 153 -17.75 1.59 3.35
C LEU A 153 -17.54 0.13 3.77
N VAL A 154 -16.65 -0.11 4.73
CA VAL A 154 -16.32 -1.46 5.18
C VAL A 154 -17.47 -2.06 6.00
N PHE A 155 -18.09 -1.31 6.89
CA PHE A 155 -19.23 -1.76 7.68
C PHE A 155 -20.41 -2.19 6.80
N LEU A 156 -20.84 -1.32 5.88
CA LEU A 156 -21.95 -1.62 4.97
C LEU A 156 -21.57 -2.74 4.00
N GLY A 157 -20.36 -2.71 3.46
CA GLY A 157 -19.84 -3.77 2.60
C GLY A 157 -19.82 -5.13 3.29
N ALA A 158 -19.36 -5.19 4.52
CA ALA A 158 -19.32 -6.41 5.32
C ALA A 158 -20.73 -6.88 5.73
N TYR A 159 -21.57 -5.98 6.23
CA TYR A 159 -22.89 -6.32 6.75
C TYR A 159 -23.87 -6.71 5.64
N LEU A 160 -23.99 -5.90 4.59
CA LEU A 160 -24.90 -6.13 3.48
C LEU A 160 -24.32 -7.08 2.43
N GLY A 161 -23.01 -6.99 2.18
CA GLY A 161 -22.33 -7.75 1.14
C GLY A 161 -22.22 -9.23 1.44
N SER A 162 -22.17 -9.65 2.71
CA SER A 162 -22.01 -11.05 3.09
C SER A 162 -23.16 -11.96 2.59
N SER A 163 -24.40 -11.48 2.60
CA SER A 163 -25.56 -12.23 2.09
C SER A 163 -25.61 -12.23 0.57
N VAL A 164 -25.28 -11.12 -0.07
CA VAL A 164 -25.25 -10.99 -1.54
C VAL A 164 -24.14 -11.85 -2.13
N ILE A 165 -22.94 -11.79 -1.56
CA ILE A 165 -21.79 -12.55 -2.04
C ILE A 165 -21.99 -14.05 -1.88
N SER A 166 -22.54 -14.53 -0.77
CA SER A 166 -22.83 -15.95 -0.58
C SER A 166 -23.80 -16.50 -1.61
N THR A 167 -24.76 -15.69 -2.05
CA THR A 167 -25.70 -16.04 -3.11
C THR A 167 -25.02 -15.99 -4.49
N PHE A 168 -24.23 -14.95 -4.73
CA PHE A 168 -23.52 -14.75 -6.00
C PHE A 168 -22.50 -15.87 -6.26
N VAL A 169 -21.71 -16.23 -5.24
CA VAL A 169 -20.72 -17.32 -5.33
C VAL A 169 -21.35 -18.66 -5.72
N LYS A 170 -22.54 -18.96 -5.17
CA LYS A 170 -23.28 -20.20 -5.54
C LYS A 170 -23.76 -20.22 -7.00
N MET A 171 -23.88 -19.06 -7.63
CA MET A 171 -24.28 -18.92 -9.04
C MET A 171 -23.10 -18.98 -10.02
N ILE A 172 -21.84 -18.87 -9.52
CA ILE A 172 -20.65 -18.87 -10.37
C ILE A 172 -20.44 -20.27 -10.95
N PRO A 173 -20.43 -20.45 -12.28
CA PRO A 173 -20.15 -21.73 -12.91
C PRO A 173 -18.71 -22.19 -12.62
N LYS A 174 -18.48 -23.50 -12.54
CA LYS A 174 -17.15 -24.07 -12.26
C LYS A 174 -16.06 -23.63 -13.24
N PHE A 175 -16.37 -23.39 -14.52
CA PHE A 175 -15.38 -22.91 -15.47
C PHE A 175 -14.86 -21.49 -15.13
N VAL A 176 -15.75 -20.64 -14.61
CA VAL A 176 -15.38 -19.28 -14.14
C VAL A 176 -14.49 -19.39 -12.90
N THR A 177 -14.84 -20.23 -11.94
CA THR A 177 -14.03 -20.48 -10.75
C THR A 177 -12.63 -20.98 -11.11
N ASN A 178 -12.54 -21.93 -12.06
CA ASN A 178 -11.27 -22.44 -12.55
C ASN A 178 -10.44 -21.35 -13.27
N GLY A 179 -11.10 -20.50 -14.06
CA GLY A 179 -10.47 -19.35 -14.69
C GLY A 179 -9.96 -18.31 -13.66
N LEU A 180 -10.75 -18.04 -12.63
CA LEU A 180 -10.35 -17.17 -11.52
C LEU A 180 -9.16 -17.76 -10.75
N ASN A 181 -9.14 -19.07 -10.53
CA ASN A 181 -8.01 -19.75 -9.88
C ASN A 181 -6.73 -19.62 -10.70
N ALA A 182 -6.80 -19.82 -12.02
CA ALA A 182 -5.66 -19.62 -12.91
C ALA A 182 -5.20 -18.15 -12.91
N ALA A 183 -6.12 -17.20 -13.01
CA ALA A 183 -5.83 -15.77 -12.98
C ALA A 183 -5.22 -15.35 -11.65
N SER A 184 -5.76 -15.82 -10.51
CA SER A 184 -5.23 -15.47 -9.19
C SER A 184 -3.80 -15.94 -8.98
N GLY A 185 -3.41 -17.08 -9.57
CA GLY A 185 -2.03 -17.55 -9.58
C GLY A 185 -1.06 -16.64 -10.36
N MET A 186 -1.57 -15.85 -11.31
CA MET A 186 -0.77 -14.88 -12.08
C MET A 186 -0.70 -13.49 -11.45
N LEU A 187 -1.65 -13.13 -10.57
CA LEU A 187 -1.74 -11.80 -9.97
C LEU A 187 -0.49 -11.39 -9.15
N PRO A 188 0.16 -12.29 -8.37
CA PRO A 188 1.42 -11.95 -7.71
C PRO A 188 2.51 -11.53 -8.68
N ALA A 189 2.62 -12.20 -9.84
CA ALA A 189 3.57 -11.83 -10.88
C ALA A 189 3.26 -10.45 -11.46
N LEU A 190 1.98 -10.10 -11.61
CA LEU A 190 1.54 -8.76 -12.02
C LEU A 190 1.94 -7.71 -10.98
N GLY A 191 1.72 -7.96 -9.67
CA GLY A 191 2.12 -7.06 -8.59
C GLY A 191 3.64 -6.81 -8.57
N ILE A 192 4.44 -7.87 -8.72
CA ILE A 192 5.90 -7.77 -8.84
C ILE A 192 6.30 -7.00 -10.11
N ALA A 193 5.63 -7.25 -11.26
CA ALA A 193 5.91 -6.55 -12.50
C ALA A 193 5.65 -5.03 -12.40
N ILE A 194 4.56 -4.63 -11.73
CA ILE A 194 4.25 -3.22 -11.46
C ILE A 194 5.33 -2.61 -10.56
N LEU A 195 5.70 -3.30 -9.46
CA LEU A 195 6.77 -2.85 -8.58
C LEU A 195 8.11 -2.70 -9.34
N MET A 196 8.44 -3.68 -10.20
CA MET A 196 9.60 -3.59 -11.07
C MET A 196 9.53 -2.37 -11.99
N GLN A 197 8.39 -2.09 -12.60
CA GLN A 197 8.21 -0.93 -13.48
C GLN A 197 8.51 0.39 -12.76
N LEU A 198 8.21 0.48 -11.46
CA LEU A 198 8.52 1.64 -10.62
C LEU A 198 10.01 1.78 -10.30
N LEU A 199 10.70 0.66 -10.13
CA LEU A 199 12.11 0.61 -9.76
C LEU A 199 13.04 0.61 -11.00
N PHE A 200 12.50 0.30 -12.18
CA PHE A 200 13.28 0.09 -13.39
C PHE A 200 13.71 1.42 -14.02
N ASP A 201 14.97 1.77 -13.79
CA ASP A 201 15.64 2.87 -14.49
C ASP A 201 16.81 2.31 -15.29
N LYS A 202 17.22 3.00 -16.37
CA LYS A 202 18.39 2.63 -17.21
C LYS A 202 19.66 2.42 -16.37
N LYS A 203 19.77 3.09 -15.23
CA LYS A 203 20.92 2.95 -14.31
C LYS A 203 20.87 1.69 -13.46
N ASN A 204 19.68 1.16 -13.17
CA ASN A 204 19.46 0.07 -12.24
C ASN A 204 19.22 -1.28 -12.93
N VAL A 205 19.08 -1.29 -14.26
CA VAL A 205 18.77 -2.51 -15.04
C VAL A 205 19.78 -3.64 -14.82
N ALA A 206 21.04 -3.30 -14.62
CA ALA A 206 22.09 -4.29 -14.39
C ALA A 206 21.87 -5.09 -13.10
N PHE A 207 21.37 -4.45 -12.03
CA PHE A 207 21.09 -5.11 -10.75
C PHE A 207 19.94 -6.11 -10.86
N PHE A 208 18.95 -5.83 -11.72
CA PHE A 208 17.89 -6.79 -12.01
C PHE A 208 18.47 -8.09 -12.61
N PHE A 209 19.33 -7.99 -13.62
CA PHE A 209 19.95 -9.18 -14.21
C PHE A 209 20.85 -9.94 -13.25
N ILE A 210 21.55 -9.24 -12.35
CA ILE A 210 22.32 -9.88 -11.28
C ILE A 210 21.40 -10.68 -10.35
N GLY A 211 20.31 -10.06 -9.89
CA GLY A 211 19.32 -10.74 -9.03
C GLY A 211 18.67 -11.94 -9.72
N TRP A 212 18.30 -11.78 -10.99
CA TRP A 212 17.76 -12.88 -11.80
C TRP A 212 18.77 -14.03 -11.96
N ALA A 213 20.04 -13.74 -12.24
CA ALA A 213 21.09 -14.74 -12.38
C ALA A 213 21.32 -15.49 -11.06
N LEU A 214 21.33 -14.81 -9.92
CA LEU A 214 21.47 -15.42 -8.60
C LEU A 214 20.33 -16.42 -8.31
N THR A 215 19.10 -16.06 -8.64
CA THR A 215 17.93 -16.90 -8.37
C THR A 215 17.76 -18.01 -9.43
N ALA A 216 17.84 -17.68 -10.71
CA ALA A 216 17.53 -18.60 -11.81
C ALA A 216 18.69 -19.54 -12.17
N LEU A 217 19.95 -19.06 -12.12
CA LEU A 217 21.12 -19.85 -12.50
C LEU A 217 21.81 -20.50 -11.30
N LEU A 218 21.93 -19.78 -10.19
CA LEU A 218 22.62 -20.25 -8.99
C LEU A 218 21.68 -20.83 -7.94
N SER A 219 20.36 -20.83 -8.20
CA SER A 219 19.34 -21.36 -7.28
C SER A 219 19.42 -20.78 -5.86
N VAL A 220 19.93 -19.55 -5.72
CA VAL A 220 19.94 -18.85 -4.43
C VAL A 220 18.52 -18.50 -4.06
N ASN A 221 18.10 -18.80 -2.83
CA ASN A 221 16.77 -18.46 -2.35
C ASN A 221 16.57 -16.93 -2.27
N THR A 222 15.33 -16.49 -2.26
CA THR A 222 14.98 -15.06 -2.25
C THR A 222 15.61 -14.30 -1.08
N VAL A 223 15.70 -14.93 0.11
CA VAL A 223 16.32 -14.31 1.29
C VAL A 223 17.82 -14.11 1.08
N GLY A 224 18.51 -15.13 0.55
CA GLY A 224 19.94 -15.03 0.23
C GLY A 224 20.24 -13.96 -0.81
N THR A 225 19.40 -13.87 -1.86
CA THR A 225 19.50 -12.82 -2.88
C THR A 225 19.28 -11.42 -2.28
N ALA A 226 18.31 -11.28 -1.35
CA ALA A 226 18.07 -10.02 -0.66
C ALA A 226 19.26 -9.58 0.20
N VAL A 227 19.89 -10.51 0.93
CA VAL A 227 21.10 -10.23 1.74
C VAL A 227 22.26 -9.78 0.86
N ILE A 228 22.53 -10.49 -0.24
CA ILE A 228 23.58 -10.11 -1.20
C ILE A 228 23.29 -8.74 -1.81
N GLY A 229 22.05 -8.50 -2.24
CA GLY A 229 21.62 -7.22 -2.80
C GLY A 229 21.79 -6.05 -1.82
N THR A 230 21.42 -6.26 -0.56
CA THR A 230 21.60 -5.26 0.52
C THR A 230 23.08 -4.96 0.76
N ALA A 231 23.93 -5.96 0.77
CA ALA A 231 25.38 -5.77 0.94
C ALA A 231 25.98 -4.96 -0.22
N ILE A 232 25.60 -5.27 -1.47
CA ILE A 232 26.02 -4.52 -2.66
C ILE A 232 25.53 -3.07 -2.57
N ALA A 233 24.26 -2.85 -2.26
CA ALA A 233 23.67 -1.53 -2.13
C ALA A 233 24.37 -0.68 -1.06
N TYR A 234 24.69 -1.28 0.09
CA TYR A 234 25.41 -0.62 1.16
C TYR A 234 26.84 -0.22 0.73
N THR A 235 27.55 -1.10 0.00
CA THR A 235 28.91 -0.82 -0.49
C THR A 235 28.89 0.37 -1.49
N ILE A 236 27.94 0.38 -2.42
CA ILE A 236 27.77 1.47 -3.40
C ILE A 236 27.41 2.77 -2.68
N TYR A 237 26.55 2.72 -1.68
CA TYR A 237 26.17 3.87 -0.89
C TYR A 237 27.38 4.48 -0.17
N GLN A 238 28.18 3.67 0.49
CA GLN A 238 29.42 4.11 1.17
C GLN A 238 30.42 4.74 0.18
N TYR A 239 30.61 4.11 -0.98
CA TYR A 239 31.48 4.63 -2.02
C TYR A 239 31.00 6.00 -2.55
N THR A 240 29.70 6.14 -2.76
CA THR A 240 29.09 7.38 -3.26
C THR A 240 29.22 8.53 -2.25
N ILE A 241 28.99 8.25 -0.97
CA ILE A 241 29.16 9.25 0.10
C ILE A 241 30.63 9.67 0.24
N SER A 242 31.55 8.71 0.21
CA SER A 242 32.98 9.00 0.33
C SER A 242 33.46 9.89 -0.81
N ASN A 243 33.06 9.60 -2.05
CA ASN A 243 33.39 10.43 -3.21
C ASN A 243 32.75 11.82 -3.15
N ARG A 244 31.53 11.94 -2.63
CA ARG A 244 30.87 13.24 -2.47
C ARG A 244 31.60 14.12 -1.45
N LYS A 245 32.06 13.54 -0.33
CA LYS A 245 32.87 14.25 0.66
C LYS A 245 34.20 14.72 0.11
N ASN A 246 34.88 13.85 -0.66
CA ASN A 246 36.16 14.21 -1.29
C ASN A 246 36.01 15.33 -2.34
N ASN A 247 34.95 15.28 -3.15
CA ASN A 247 34.69 16.35 -4.15
C ASN A 247 34.33 17.68 -3.50
N VAL A 248 33.62 17.69 -2.36
CA VAL A 248 33.34 18.93 -1.62
C VAL A 248 34.61 19.46 -0.97
N ALA A 249 35.46 18.62 -0.42
CA ALA A 249 36.75 19.04 0.16
C ALA A 249 37.67 19.68 -0.91
N VAL A 250 37.77 19.07 -2.09
CA VAL A 250 38.56 19.60 -3.21
C VAL A 250 37.99 20.93 -3.72
N ALA A 251 36.66 21.09 -3.77
CA ALA A 251 36.04 22.34 -4.21
C ALA A 251 36.29 23.50 -3.22
N VAL A 252 36.27 23.21 -1.91
CA VAL A 252 36.58 24.21 -0.87
C VAL A 252 38.07 24.63 -0.96
N GLU A 253 38.97 23.66 -1.12
CA GLU A 253 40.42 23.93 -1.24
C GLU A 253 40.76 24.74 -2.51
N THR A 254 40.05 24.54 -3.62
CA THR A 254 40.22 25.35 -4.83
C THR A 254 39.66 26.77 -4.71
N ASP A 255 38.57 26.97 -3.95
CA ASP A 255 38.02 28.31 -3.68
C ASP A 255 38.97 29.11 -2.75
N GLU A 256 39.48 28.48 -1.69
CA GLU A 256 40.49 29.15 -0.78
C GLU A 256 41.78 29.53 -1.53
N LEU A 257 42.28 28.69 -2.46
CA LEU A 257 43.43 28.98 -3.31
C LEU A 257 43.17 30.12 -4.31
N SER A 258 41.96 30.25 -4.79
CA SER A 258 41.57 31.32 -5.74
C SER A 258 41.46 32.69 -5.04
N ASP A 259 41.01 32.71 -3.78
CA ASP A 259 40.93 33.93 -2.96
C ASP A 259 42.34 34.43 -2.54
N ASP A 260 43.26 33.51 -2.20
CA ASP A 260 44.63 33.87 -1.86
C ASP A 260 45.44 34.46 -3.05
N LEU A 261 45.16 33.99 -4.27
CA LEU A 261 45.81 34.48 -5.49
C LEU A 261 45.20 35.78 -6.08
N GLY A 262 43.96 36.09 -5.67
CA GLY A 262 43.25 37.31 -6.07
C GLY A 262 43.55 38.56 -5.23
N GLY A 263 44.21 38.38 -4.11
CA GLY A 263 44.57 39.48 -3.18
C GLY A 263 45.89 40.21 -3.44
N GLU A 264 46.64 39.79 -4.46
CA GLU A 264 47.95 40.40 -4.81
C GLU A 264 47.98 41.14 -6.16
N LEU A 265 46.88 41.59 -6.69
CA LEU A 265 46.81 42.52 -7.84
C LEU A 265 45.95 43.72 -7.43
#